data_fa38cf85360e8aff11401c3525cef847
#
_entry.id   fa38cf85360e8aff11401c3525cef847
#
_cell.length_a   1.000
_cell.length_b   1.000
_cell.length_c   1.000
_cell.angle_alpha   90.00
_cell.angle_beta   90.00
_cell.angle_gamma   90.00
#
_symmetry.space_group_name_H-M   'P 1'
#
loop_
_entity.id
_entity.type
_entity.pdbx_description
1 polymer ?
#
loop_
_entity_poly.entity_id
_entity_poly.type
_entity_poly.pdbx_seq_one_letter_code
_entity_poly.pdbx_strand_id
1 'polypeptide(L)'
;MVAIRHHRDEVTLEGAAAQLFLRAGRFLDGKTPLASAAAELGETPARLEKLLGELEKAGVLAFLSGQNEQGLMSGTDFHRVHREHCNYWLEDVYRHPFWEKVVTGKATRAQVIGFAFEKYHYIEAAFEHMGIAAANATPEMMPHLARHFIEEYTHGDIYRKGLRSLFPDEVILHSQPLPSTRALVNYLNESAQRSSFAYYSGNELLQMTENEDGGAAGAVSEFYDAMRKHYPYTGRLIDSFIAHTRADQNLDHANAFQLMCQSVPPLTVREVNDALNVARNMAEHLVLFMDGIDTFYANFEVVPRLPCDLLSE
;
A
#
# COMPACT_ATOMS: atom_id res chain seq x y z
N MET A 1 20.92 -24.51 2.01
CA MET A 1 19.64 -23.89 2.37
C MET A 1 19.78 -22.39 2.24
N VAL A 2 18.87 -21.73 1.57
CA VAL A 2 18.73 -20.27 1.47
C VAL A 2 17.31 -19.93 1.87
N ALA A 3 17.11 -19.10 2.87
CA ALA A 3 15.82 -18.59 3.27
C ALA A 3 15.67 -17.18 2.67
N ILE A 4 14.59 -16.97 1.93
CA ILE A 4 14.22 -15.69 1.35
C ILE A 4 12.99 -15.24 2.13
N ARG A 5 13.13 -14.17 2.89
CA ARG A 5 12.02 -13.59 3.63
C ARG A 5 11.38 -12.50 2.80
N HIS A 6 10.09 -12.63 2.63
CA HIS A 6 9.28 -11.67 1.90
C HIS A 6 8.00 -11.42 2.71
N HIS A 7 7.83 -10.22 3.22
CA HIS A 7 6.76 -9.90 4.17
C HIS A 7 6.76 -10.84 5.39
N ARG A 8 5.66 -11.57 5.61
CA ARG A 8 5.51 -12.58 6.69
C ARG A 8 5.83 -13.99 6.24
N ASP A 9 6.02 -14.17 4.95
CA ASP A 9 6.34 -15.47 4.37
C ASP A 9 7.86 -15.70 4.29
N GLU A 10 8.25 -16.95 4.45
CA GLU A 10 9.61 -17.41 4.27
C GLU A 10 9.62 -18.51 3.22
N VAL A 11 10.24 -18.22 2.08
CA VAL A 11 10.50 -19.22 1.03
C VAL A 11 11.86 -19.83 1.27
N THR A 12 11.89 -21.11 1.56
CA THR A 12 13.15 -21.86 1.77
C THR A 12 13.53 -22.63 0.51
N LEU A 13 14.71 -22.33 -0.02
CA LEU A 13 15.34 -23.09 -1.08
C LEU A 13 16.40 -24.02 -0.49
N GLU A 14 16.43 -25.28 -0.96
CA GLU A 14 17.37 -26.27 -0.50
C GLU A 14 18.21 -26.85 -1.64
N GLY A 15 19.35 -27.45 -1.29
CA GLY A 15 20.20 -28.23 -2.20
C GLY A 15 20.59 -27.46 -3.47
N ALA A 16 20.34 -28.07 -4.62
CA ALA A 16 20.70 -27.53 -5.93
C ALA A 16 19.92 -26.29 -6.32
N ALA A 17 18.66 -26.14 -5.85
CA ALA A 17 17.85 -24.93 -6.11
C ALA A 17 18.43 -23.69 -5.40
N ALA A 18 18.85 -23.83 -4.14
CA ALA A 18 19.50 -22.77 -3.39
C ALA A 18 20.81 -22.32 -4.06
N GLN A 19 21.64 -23.26 -4.47
CA GLN A 19 22.90 -22.99 -5.16
C GLN A 19 22.67 -22.29 -6.51
N LEU A 20 21.68 -22.75 -7.26
CA LEU A 20 21.33 -22.13 -8.54
C LEU A 20 20.81 -20.71 -8.36
N PHE A 21 19.93 -20.48 -7.38
CA PHE A 21 19.40 -19.16 -7.07
C PHE A 21 20.51 -18.15 -6.72
N LEU A 22 21.43 -18.52 -5.82
CA LEU A 22 22.55 -17.64 -5.45
C LEU A 22 23.46 -17.30 -6.64
N ARG A 23 23.67 -18.25 -7.55
CA ARG A 23 24.45 -18.01 -8.77
C ARG A 23 23.69 -17.20 -9.80
N ALA A 24 22.38 -17.39 -9.89
CA ALA A 24 21.51 -16.69 -10.82
C ALA A 24 21.29 -15.21 -10.43
N GLY A 25 21.41 -14.85 -9.16
CA GLY A 25 21.10 -13.50 -8.65
C GLY A 25 21.76 -12.37 -9.43
N ARG A 26 23.00 -12.53 -9.90
CA ARG A 26 23.70 -11.52 -10.71
C ARG A 26 23.12 -11.30 -12.11
N PHE A 27 22.25 -12.19 -12.58
CA PHE A 27 21.59 -12.12 -13.87
C PHE A 27 20.11 -11.71 -13.76
N LEU A 28 19.61 -11.54 -12.52
CA LEU A 28 18.23 -11.07 -12.25
C LEU A 28 18.19 -9.54 -12.32
N ASP A 29 18.76 -8.98 -13.36
CA ASP A 29 18.92 -7.53 -13.59
C ASP A 29 17.85 -6.96 -14.53
N GLY A 30 16.90 -7.81 -14.97
CA GLY A 30 15.86 -7.44 -15.92
C GLY A 30 16.35 -7.19 -17.37
N LYS A 31 17.64 -7.46 -17.65
CA LYS A 31 18.26 -7.19 -18.96
C LYS A 31 18.88 -8.43 -19.58
N THR A 32 19.38 -9.35 -18.76
CA THR A 32 20.07 -10.53 -19.24
C THR A 32 19.06 -11.56 -19.75
N PRO A 33 19.11 -11.94 -21.05
CA PRO A 33 18.22 -12.98 -21.58
C PRO A 33 18.40 -14.30 -20.84
N LEU A 34 17.28 -14.99 -20.58
CA LEU A 34 17.27 -16.27 -19.85
C LEU A 34 18.24 -17.31 -20.44
N ALA A 35 18.28 -17.42 -21.76
CA ALA A 35 19.17 -18.34 -22.46
C ALA A 35 20.67 -18.02 -22.21
N SER A 36 21.02 -16.74 -22.19
CA SER A 36 22.36 -16.26 -21.89
C SER A 36 22.75 -16.55 -20.45
N ALA A 37 21.84 -16.22 -19.50
CA ALA A 37 22.04 -16.53 -18.09
C ALA A 37 22.24 -18.04 -17.85
N ALA A 38 21.40 -18.88 -18.47
CA ALA A 38 21.50 -20.32 -18.35
C ALA A 38 22.84 -20.85 -18.88
N ALA A 39 23.31 -20.36 -20.03
CA ALA A 39 24.61 -20.74 -20.62
C ALA A 39 25.76 -20.36 -19.69
N GLU A 40 25.79 -19.16 -19.14
CA GLU A 40 26.81 -18.69 -18.18
C GLU A 40 26.81 -19.49 -16.86
N LEU A 41 25.64 -19.99 -16.46
CA LEU A 41 25.49 -20.81 -15.25
C LEU A 41 25.82 -22.29 -15.49
N GLY A 42 26.00 -22.72 -16.75
CA GLY A 42 26.16 -24.12 -17.12
C GLY A 42 24.88 -24.96 -16.91
N GLU A 43 23.73 -24.32 -17.07
CA GLU A 43 22.40 -24.88 -16.85
C GLU A 43 21.57 -24.88 -18.13
N THR A 44 20.48 -25.64 -18.15
CA THR A 44 19.50 -25.53 -19.24
C THR A 44 18.54 -24.36 -19.01
N PRO A 45 18.11 -23.68 -20.08
CA PRO A 45 17.08 -22.61 -19.94
C PRO A 45 15.83 -23.11 -19.22
N ALA A 46 15.33 -24.31 -19.54
CA ALA A 46 14.14 -24.89 -18.91
C ALA A 46 14.28 -25.08 -17.39
N ARG A 47 15.47 -25.41 -16.90
CA ARG A 47 15.72 -25.58 -15.46
C ARG A 47 15.73 -24.24 -14.73
N LEU A 48 16.36 -23.23 -15.35
CA LEU A 48 16.38 -21.88 -14.80
C LEU A 48 14.97 -21.29 -14.82
N GLU A 49 14.24 -21.41 -15.91
CA GLU A 49 12.85 -20.98 -16.06
C GLU A 49 11.92 -21.60 -15.01
N LYS A 50 12.07 -22.91 -14.77
CA LYS A 50 11.29 -23.57 -13.72
C LYS A 50 11.55 -22.98 -12.33
N LEU A 51 12.81 -22.78 -11.94
CA LEU A 51 13.17 -22.17 -10.66
C LEU A 51 12.61 -20.76 -10.54
N LEU A 52 12.80 -19.93 -11.57
CA LEU A 52 12.32 -18.56 -11.57
C LEU A 52 10.79 -18.49 -11.53
N GLY A 53 10.09 -19.36 -12.27
CA GLY A 53 8.62 -19.43 -12.24
C GLY A 53 8.05 -19.91 -10.90
N GLU A 54 8.77 -20.75 -10.15
CA GLU A 54 8.38 -21.11 -8.79
C GLU A 54 8.56 -19.92 -7.82
N LEU A 55 9.64 -19.15 -7.99
CA LEU A 55 9.89 -17.95 -7.20
C LEU A 55 8.95 -16.78 -7.54
N GLU A 56 8.52 -16.68 -8.79
CA GLU A 56 7.48 -15.74 -9.21
C GLU A 56 6.14 -16.08 -8.55
N LYS A 57 5.72 -17.34 -8.62
CA LYS A 57 4.48 -17.80 -7.95
C LYS A 57 4.50 -17.58 -6.45
N ALA A 58 5.69 -17.61 -5.85
CA ALA A 58 5.89 -17.30 -4.44
C ALA A 58 6.07 -15.80 -4.16
N GLY A 59 5.89 -14.92 -5.17
CA GLY A 59 6.02 -13.47 -5.04
C GLY A 59 7.44 -12.95 -4.78
N VAL A 60 8.45 -13.83 -4.85
CA VAL A 60 9.86 -13.45 -4.61
C VAL A 60 10.48 -12.72 -5.80
N LEU A 61 10.01 -13.03 -7.00
CA LEU A 61 10.47 -12.42 -8.25
C LEU A 61 9.31 -11.86 -9.05
N ALA A 62 9.58 -10.75 -9.74
CA ALA A 62 8.69 -10.18 -10.75
C ALA A 62 9.27 -10.42 -12.15
N PHE A 63 8.49 -11.02 -13.04
CA PHE A 63 8.83 -11.06 -14.45
C PHE A 63 8.40 -9.76 -15.13
N LEU A 64 9.35 -9.07 -15.72
CA LEU A 64 9.10 -7.87 -16.51
C LEU A 64 8.68 -8.28 -17.94
N SER A 65 7.53 -8.97 -18.05
CA SER A 65 6.95 -9.29 -19.35
C SER A 65 6.39 -8.03 -20.02
N GLY A 66 6.54 -7.93 -21.34
CA GLY A 66 6.04 -6.77 -22.11
C GLY A 66 7.12 -5.76 -22.47
N GLN A 67 8.41 -6.06 -22.23
CA GLN A 67 9.51 -5.22 -22.72
C GLN A 67 9.64 -5.36 -24.26
N ASN A 68 9.93 -4.22 -24.91
CA ASN A 68 10.30 -4.21 -26.33
C ASN A 68 11.78 -4.61 -26.53
N GLU A 69 12.24 -4.66 -27.79
CA GLU A 69 13.63 -4.98 -28.14
C GLU A 69 14.68 -4.04 -27.50
N GLN A 70 14.26 -2.85 -27.05
CA GLN A 70 15.11 -1.86 -26.39
C GLN A 70 15.10 -2.00 -24.88
N GLY A 71 14.38 -3.00 -24.31
CA GLY A 71 14.24 -3.19 -22.87
C GLY A 71 13.31 -2.15 -22.20
N LEU A 72 12.42 -1.51 -22.97
CA LEU A 72 11.43 -0.57 -22.48
C LEU A 72 10.08 -1.27 -22.34
N MET A 73 9.33 -0.95 -21.27
CA MET A 73 7.99 -1.46 -21.00
C MET A 73 6.95 -0.36 -21.28
N SER A 74 5.87 -0.71 -21.99
CA SER A 74 4.75 0.23 -22.10
C SER A 74 4.09 0.47 -20.76
N GLY A 75 3.53 1.67 -20.53
CA GLY A 75 2.82 1.93 -19.28
C GLY A 75 1.61 1.00 -19.08
N THR A 76 0.94 0.59 -20.16
CA THR A 76 -0.16 -0.40 -20.08
C THR A 76 0.33 -1.76 -19.61
N ASP A 77 1.46 -2.26 -20.10
CA ASP A 77 2.04 -3.52 -19.62
C ASP A 77 2.52 -3.40 -18.19
N PHE A 78 3.12 -2.25 -17.84
CA PHE A 78 3.51 -1.98 -16.46
C PHE A 78 2.31 -2.00 -15.52
N HIS A 79 1.21 -1.35 -15.86
CA HIS A 79 -0.01 -1.34 -15.03
C HIS A 79 -0.52 -2.77 -14.76
N ARG A 80 -0.53 -3.64 -15.77
CA ARG A 80 -0.92 -5.04 -15.60
C ARG A 80 0.02 -5.77 -14.62
N VAL A 81 1.34 -5.66 -14.82
CA VAL A 81 2.34 -6.27 -13.93
C VAL A 81 2.24 -5.71 -12.51
N HIS A 82 2.08 -4.41 -12.38
CA HIS A 82 1.92 -3.72 -11.10
C HIS A 82 0.71 -4.26 -10.33
N ARG A 83 -0.46 -4.38 -10.97
CA ARG A 83 -1.67 -4.92 -10.32
C ARG A 83 -1.51 -6.35 -9.83
N GLU A 84 -0.90 -7.22 -10.65
CA GLU A 84 -0.61 -8.61 -10.25
C GLU A 84 0.22 -8.67 -8.96
N HIS A 85 1.25 -7.81 -8.86
CA HIS A 85 2.12 -7.76 -7.68
C HIS A 85 1.43 -7.10 -6.48
N CYS A 86 0.70 -6.02 -6.70
CA CYS A 86 -0.05 -5.36 -5.63
C CYS A 86 -1.08 -6.28 -5.01
N ASN A 87 -1.82 -7.08 -5.80
CA ASN A 87 -2.76 -8.07 -5.29
C ASN A 87 -2.07 -9.07 -4.36
N TYR A 88 -0.88 -9.54 -4.73
CA TYR A 88 -0.10 -10.43 -3.88
C TYR A 88 0.31 -9.76 -2.54
N TRP A 89 0.85 -8.54 -2.59
CA TRP A 89 1.29 -7.84 -1.37
C TRP A 89 0.12 -7.42 -0.47
N LEU A 90 -1.02 -7.10 -1.05
CA LEU A 90 -2.23 -6.75 -0.29
C LEU A 90 -2.80 -7.91 0.53
N GLU A 91 -2.52 -9.16 0.16
CA GLU A 91 -2.95 -10.30 0.97
C GLU A 91 -2.43 -10.23 2.40
N ASP A 92 -1.18 -9.75 2.61
CA ASP A 92 -0.62 -9.59 3.95
C ASP A 92 -1.35 -8.52 4.77
N VAL A 93 -1.75 -7.42 4.12
CA VAL A 93 -2.52 -6.35 4.74
C VAL A 93 -3.90 -6.86 5.16
N TYR A 94 -4.59 -7.60 4.27
CA TYR A 94 -5.93 -8.11 4.54
C TYR A 94 -5.96 -9.25 5.56
N ARG A 95 -4.91 -10.07 5.63
CA ARG A 95 -4.77 -11.14 6.62
C ARG A 95 -4.27 -10.65 7.97
N HIS A 96 -4.07 -9.34 8.15
CA HIS A 96 -3.61 -8.81 9.43
C HIS A 96 -4.59 -9.16 10.55
N PRO A 97 -4.12 -9.71 11.72
CA PRO A 97 -4.98 -10.19 12.80
C PRO A 97 -5.94 -9.14 13.38
N PHE A 98 -5.62 -7.86 13.25
CA PHE A 98 -6.47 -6.77 13.70
C PHE A 98 -7.87 -6.81 13.06
N TRP A 99 -7.96 -7.14 11.77
CA TRP A 99 -9.24 -7.21 11.07
C TRP A 99 -10.16 -8.27 11.68
N GLU A 100 -9.62 -9.46 11.96
CA GLU A 100 -10.36 -10.53 12.64
C GLU A 100 -10.83 -10.10 14.03
N LYS A 101 -9.98 -9.41 14.80
CA LYS A 101 -10.36 -8.90 16.12
C LYS A 101 -11.54 -7.94 16.04
N VAL A 102 -11.54 -7.05 15.04
CA VAL A 102 -12.63 -6.08 14.84
C VAL A 102 -13.93 -6.80 14.44
N VAL A 103 -13.90 -7.64 13.41
CA VAL A 103 -15.14 -8.30 12.92
C VAL A 103 -15.72 -9.31 13.91
N THR A 104 -14.91 -9.86 14.82
CA THR A 104 -15.37 -10.78 15.87
C THR A 104 -15.69 -10.10 17.20
N GLY A 105 -15.56 -8.78 17.29
CA GLY A 105 -15.81 -8.03 18.53
C GLY A 105 -14.76 -8.19 19.61
N LYS A 106 -13.56 -8.69 19.28
CA LYS A 106 -12.45 -8.91 20.21
C LYS A 106 -11.49 -7.72 20.32
N ALA A 107 -11.56 -6.74 19.42
CA ALA A 107 -10.77 -5.54 19.54
C ALA A 107 -11.24 -4.70 20.74
N THR A 108 -10.30 -4.11 21.47
CA THR A 108 -10.64 -3.20 22.56
C THR A 108 -11.24 -1.90 22.05
N ARG A 109 -11.92 -1.16 22.94
CA ARG A 109 -12.41 0.19 22.60
C ARG A 109 -11.26 1.09 22.13
N ALA A 110 -10.12 1.03 22.81
CA ALA A 110 -8.95 1.83 22.47
C ALA A 110 -8.39 1.47 21.08
N GLN A 111 -8.34 0.19 20.72
CA GLN A 111 -7.91 -0.25 19.39
C GLN A 111 -8.84 0.27 18.28
N VAL A 112 -10.15 0.20 18.47
CA VAL A 112 -11.12 0.68 17.46
C VAL A 112 -11.07 2.20 17.29
N ILE A 113 -11.00 2.95 18.40
CA ILE A 113 -10.89 4.41 18.36
C ILE A 113 -9.50 4.81 17.85
N GLY A 114 -8.45 4.12 18.27
CA GLY A 114 -7.09 4.34 17.82
C GLY A 114 -6.96 4.15 16.29
N PHE A 115 -7.56 3.10 15.74
CA PHE A 115 -7.63 2.92 14.29
C PHE A 115 -8.25 4.14 13.59
N ALA A 116 -9.32 4.70 14.14
CA ALA A 116 -9.95 5.88 13.56
C ALA A 116 -9.06 7.13 13.61
N PHE A 117 -8.30 7.35 14.71
CA PHE A 117 -7.34 8.44 14.79
C PHE A 117 -6.17 8.25 13.84
N GLU A 118 -5.63 7.04 13.74
CA GLU A 118 -4.50 6.78 12.85
C GLU A 118 -4.91 6.92 11.37
N LYS A 119 -6.13 6.49 11.00
CA LYS A 119 -6.70 6.75 9.66
C LYS A 119 -6.88 8.25 9.42
N TYR A 120 -7.39 9.00 10.41
CA TYR A 120 -7.50 10.45 10.31
C TYR A 120 -6.13 11.09 10.03
N HIS A 121 -5.11 10.78 10.82
CA HIS A 121 -3.77 11.33 10.63
C HIS A 121 -3.15 10.99 9.27
N TYR A 122 -3.38 9.77 8.81
CA TYR A 122 -2.91 9.33 7.49
C TYR A 122 -3.59 10.11 6.36
N ILE A 123 -4.93 10.21 6.40
CA ILE A 123 -5.71 10.90 5.37
C ILE A 123 -5.50 12.43 5.44
N GLU A 124 -5.41 13.01 6.65
CA GLU A 124 -5.12 14.44 6.80
C GLU A 124 -3.76 14.83 6.20
N ALA A 125 -2.78 13.93 6.22
CA ALA A 125 -1.46 14.17 5.62
C ALA A 125 -1.44 13.97 4.09
N ALA A 126 -2.50 13.48 3.47
CA ALA A 126 -2.53 13.18 2.04
C ALA A 126 -2.23 14.40 1.17
N PHE A 127 -2.71 15.58 1.57
CA PHE A 127 -2.46 16.82 0.82
C PHE A 127 -0.96 17.18 0.72
N GLU A 128 -0.14 16.81 1.70
CA GLU A 128 1.31 17.09 1.67
C GLU A 128 2.00 16.28 0.58
N HIS A 129 1.92 14.95 0.66
CA HIS A 129 2.64 14.09 -0.27
C HIS A 129 2.05 14.15 -1.68
N MET A 130 0.74 14.36 -1.84
CA MET A 130 0.13 14.56 -3.16
C MET A 130 0.53 15.91 -3.77
N GLY A 131 0.61 16.96 -2.96
CA GLY A 131 1.12 18.27 -3.39
C GLY A 131 2.57 18.21 -3.86
N ILE A 132 3.43 17.47 -3.14
CA ILE A 132 4.81 17.21 -3.53
C ILE A 132 4.87 16.44 -4.85
N ALA A 133 4.07 15.38 -5.00
CA ALA A 133 4.00 14.60 -6.23
C ALA A 133 3.54 15.43 -7.42
N ALA A 134 2.51 16.26 -7.25
CA ALA A 134 2.05 17.16 -8.29
C ALA A 134 3.11 18.19 -8.70
N ALA A 135 3.84 18.77 -7.73
CA ALA A 135 4.91 19.72 -8.01
C ALA A 135 6.09 19.11 -8.79
N ASN A 136 6.33 17.81 -8.65
CA ASN A 136 7.41 17.07 -9.32
C ASN A 136 6.94 16.30 -10.56
N ALA A 137 5.66 16.45 -10.96
CA ALA A 137 5.09 15.70 -12.07
C ALA A 137 5.62 16.16 -13.43
N THR A 138 5.74 15.22 -14.37
CA THR A 138 5.93 15.57 -15.78
C THR A 138 4.64 16.19 -16.35
N PRO A 139 4.72 16.92 -17.50
CA PRO A 139 3.52 17.49 -18.10
C PRO A 139 2.42 16.47 -18.41
N GLU A 140 2.79 15.23 -18.74
CA GLU A 140 1.85 14.15 -19.05
C GLU A 140 1.12 13.66 -17.78
N MET A 141 1.80 13.64 -16.63
CA MET A 141 1.25 13.19 -15.36
C MET A 141 0.47 14.27 -14.61
N MET A 142 0.84 15.54 -14.81
CA MET A 142 0.30 16.68 -14.06
C MET A 142 -1.23 16.72 -14.01
N PRO A 143 -1.99 16.54 -15.12
CA PRO A 143 -3.45 16.61 -15.07
C PRO A 143 -4.07 15.59 -14.10
N HIS A 144 -3.50 14.37 -14.04
CA HIS A 144 -4.00 13.30 -13.19
C HIS A 144 -3.69 13.58 -11.71
N LEU A 145 -2.46 13.99 -11.41
CA LEU A 145 -2.02 14.30 -10.05
C LEU A 145 -2.71 15.54 -9.48
N ALA A 146 -2.86 16.59 -10.26
CA ALA A 146 -3.53 17.81 -9.85
C ALA A 146 -5.02 17.55 -9.56
N ARG A 147 -5.68 16.74 -10.39
CA ARG A 147 -7.07 16.34 -10.17
C ARG A 147 -7.19 15.57 -8.86
N HIS A 148 -6.39 14.53 -8.67
CA HIS A 148 -6.41 13.71 -7.46
C HIS A 148 -6.11 14.54 -6.19
N PHE A 149 -5.12 15.45 -6.24
CA PHE A 149 -4.82 16.37 -5.15
C PHE A 149 -6.04 17.23 -4.75
N ILE A 150 -6.77 17.78 -5.73
CA ILE A 150 -7.95 18.61 -5.46
C ILE A 150 -9.07 17.76 -4.82
N GLU A 151 -9.23 16.53 -5.27
CA GLU A 151 -10.25 15.60 -4.78
C GLU A 151 -9.96 15.18 -3.34
N GLU A 152 -8.71 14.88 -3.00
CA GLU A 152 -8.29 14.43 -1.67
C GLU A 152 -8.10 15.53 -0.63
N TYR A 153 -7.95 16.77 -1.07
CA TYR A 153 -7.59 17.91 -0.21
C TYR A 153 -8.48 18.08 1.04
N THR A 154 -9.74 17.68 0.98
CA THR A 154 -10.70 17.84 2.09
C THR A 154 -11.11 16.53 2.76
N HIS A 155 -10.55 15.39 2.38
CA HIS A 155 -10.97 14.09 2.91
C HIS A 155 -10.69 13.93 4.41
N GLY A 156 -9.65 14.57 4.93
CA GLY A 156 -9.39 14.65 6.38
C GLY A 156 -10.57 15.22 7.18
N ASP A 157 -11.28 16.19 6.65
CA ASP A 157 -12.47 16.77 7.29
C ASP A 157 -13.62 15.77 7.45
N ILE A 158 -13.72 14.77 6.56
CA ILE A 158 -14.73 13.71 6.65
C ILE A 158 -14.46 12.86 7.91
N TYR A 159 -13.20 12.45 8.12
CA TYR A 159 -12.78 11.69 9.31
C TYR A 159 -12.92 12.51 10.58
N ARG A 160 -12.49 13.77 10.56
CA ARG A 160 -12.64 14.70 11.69
C ARG A 160 -14.09 14.87 12.11
N LYS A 161 -15.02 14.98 11.16
CA LYS A 161 -16.46 15.05 11.44
C LYS A 161 -16.98 13.80 12.17
N GLY A 162 -16.49 12.62 11.80
CA GLY A 162 -16.82 11.38 12.50
C GLY A 162 -16.27 11.36 13.93
N LEU A 163 -14.99 11.74 14.12
CA LEU A 163 -14.33 11.79 15.42
C LEU A 163 -14.97 12.77 16.39
N ARG A 164 -15.53 13.90 15.91
CA ARG A 164 -16.30 14.87 16.71
C ARG A 164 -17.50 14.27 17.42
N SER A 165 -17.97 13.11 16.99
CA SER A 165 -19.03 12.40 17.70
C SER A 165 -18.57 11.78 19.03
N LEU A 166 -17.25 11.66 19.23
CA LEU A 166 -16.64 11.02 20.39
C LEU A 166 -15.72 11.95 21.17
N PHE A 167 -15.14 12.97 20.52
CA PHE A 167 -14.11 13.85 21.10
C PHE A 167 -14.35 15.32 20.70
N PRO A 168 -13.96 16.28 21.56
CA PRO A 168 -13.90 17.69 21.19
C PRO A 168 -12.90 17.94 20.05
N ASP A 169 -13.14 18.94 19.23
CA ASP A 169 -12.25 19.32 18.12
C ASP A 169 -10.81 19.59 18.57
N GLU A 170 -10.65 20.26 19.70
CA GLU A 170 -9.34 20.57 20.27
C GLU A 170 -8.52 19.29 20.53
N VAL A 171 -9.16 18.27 21.07
CA VAL A 171 -8.53 16.95 21.30
C VAL A 171 -8.13 16.29 19.99
N ILE A 172 -8.97 16.39 18.96
CA ILE A 172 -8.69 15.79 17.63
C ILE A 172 -7.51 16.51 16.98
N LEU A 173 -7.52 17.85 16.95
CA LEU A 173 -6.48 18.66 16.31
C LEU A 173 -5.10 18.54 16.98
N HIS A 174 -5.06 18.33 18.30
CA HIS A 174 -3.80 18.15 19.03
C HIS A 174 -3.36 16.69 19.16
N SER A 175 -4.17 15.74 18.65
CA SER A 175 -3.79 14.33 18.67
C SER A 175 -2.54 14.09 17.83
N GLN A 176 -1.73 13.10 18.26
CA GLN A 176 -0.46 12.78 17.62
C GLN A 176 -0.51 11.38 17.01
N PRO A 177 -0.07 11.21 15.76
CA PRO A 177 0.01 9.89 15.14
C PRO A 177 1.00 8.98 15.85
N LEU A 178 0.78 7.67 15.75
CA LEU A 178 1.76 6.68 16.14
C LEU A 178 3.04 6.80 15.30
N PRO A 179 4.18 6.32 15.83
CA PRO A 179 5.42 6.27 15.04
C PRO A 179 5.27 5.50 13.71
N SER A 180 4.47 4.44 13.68
CA SER A 180 4.17 3.65 12.47
C SER A 180 3.39 4.46 11.43
N THR A 181 2.38 5.22 11.85
CA THR A 181 1.62 6.12 10.98
C THR A 181 2.51 7.25 10.43
N ARG A 182 3.35 7.83 11.30
CA ARG A 182 4.31 8.85 10.87
C ARG A 182 5.33 8.30 9.88
N ALA A 183 5.81 7.06 10.09
CA ALA A 183 6.73 6.40 9.17
C ALA A 183 6.09 6.18 7.79
N LEU A 184 4.82 5.77 7.74
CA LEU A 184 4.05 5.64 6.50
C LEU A 184 3.95 6.98 5.76
N VAL A 185 3.54 8.06 6.45
CA VAL A 185 3.44 9.40 5.85
C VAL A 185 4.80 9.91 5.37
N ASN A 186 5.87 9.73 6.17
CA ASN A 186 7.21 10.12 5.77
C ASN A 186 7.70 9.37 4.53
N TYR A 187 7.38 8.07 4.43
CA TYR A 187 7.72 7.26 3.26
C TYR A 187 7.00 7.76 2.00
N LEU A 188 5.72 8.13 2.11
CA LEU A 188 4.97 8.74 1.01
C LEU A 188 5.57 10.07 0.58
N ASN A 189 5.90 10.95 1.52
CA ASN A 189 6.57 12.23 1.25
C ASN A 189 7.92 12.02 0.52
N GLU A 190 8.76 11.11 1.01
CA GLU A 190 10.04 10.78 0.39
C GLU A 190 9.85 10.21 -1.04
N SER A 191 8.92 9.30 -1.21
CA SER A 191 8.62 8.70 -2.51
C SER A 191 8.14 9.75 -3.52
N ALA A 192 7.26 10.67 -3.10
CA ALA A 192 6.77 11.78 -3.91
C ALA A 192 7.89 12.75 -4.32
N GLN A 193 8.86 13.00 -3.44
CA GLN A 193 10.03 13.82 -3.77
C GLN A 193 10.96 13.16 -4.78
N ARG A 194 11.09 11.83 -4.76
CA ARG A 194 11.99 11.09 -5.65
C ARG A 194 11.40 10.89 -7.04
N SER A 195 10.15 10.49 -7.12
CA SER A 195 9.47 10.19 -8.39
C SER A 195 7.96 10.21 -8.21
N SER A 196 7.29 11.12 -8.89
CA SER A 196 5.82 11.18 -8.90
C SER A 196 5.19 9.89 -9.43
N PHE A 197 5.80 9.26 -10.44
CA PHE A 197 5.31 8.00 -10.99
C PHE A 197 5.44 6.84 -9.99
N ALA A 198 6.62 6.68 -9.37
CA ALA A 198 6.83 5.64 -8.37
C ALA A 198 5.98 5.86 -7.12
N TYR A 199 5.85 7.11 -6.66
CA TYR A 199 4.93 7.47 -5.58
C TYR A 199 3.50 7.04 -5.88
N TYR A 200 3.01 7.35 -7.09
CA TYR A 200 1.63 7.04 -7.44
C TYR A 200 1.37 5.55 -7.57
N SER A 201 2.39 4.77 -7.98
CA SER A 201 2.29 3.30 -7.96
C SER A 201 2.06 2.74 -6.56
N GLY A 202 2.69 3.33 -5.53
CA GLY A 202 2.43 2.98 -4.13
C GLY A 202 1.07 3.45 -3.64
N ASN A 203 0.64 4.64 -4.07
CA ASN A 203 -0.68 5.18 -3.71
C ASN A 203 -1.83 4.35 -4.32
N GLU A 204 -1.65 3.86 -5.56
CA GLU A 204 -2.62 2.97 -6.23
C GLU A 204 -2.87 1.68 -5.46
N LEU A 205 -1.84 1.12 -4.81
CA LEU A 205 -2.00 -0.07 -3.97
C LEU A 205 -3.08 0.13 -2.89
N LEU A 206 -3.21 1.33 -2.34
CA LEU A 206 -4.27 1.65 -1.38
C LEU A 206 -5.65 1.66 -2.02
N GLN A 207 -5.75 2.19 -3.24
CA GLN A 207 -7.02 2.33 -3.96
C GLN A 207 -7.52 0.99 -4.50
N MET A 208 -6.62 0.05 -4.80
CA MET A 208 -6.99 -1.32 -5.20
C MET A 208 -7.82 -2.03 -4.12
N THR A 209 -7.68 -1.64 -2.86
CA THR A 209 -8.45 -2.21 -1.75
C THR A 209 -9.96 -1.92 -1.85
N GLU A 210 -10.34 -0.90 -2.60
CA GLU A 210 -11.70 -0.35 -2.58
C GLU A 210 -12.53 -0.68 -3.84
N ASN A 211 -11.88 -1.18 -4.91
CA ASN A 211 -12.46 -1.11 -6.25
C ASN A 211 -12.58 -2.41 -7.06
N GLU A 212 -12.19 -3.58 -6.55
CA GLU A 212 -12.28 -4.79 -7.36
C GLU A 212 -13.61 -5.54 -7.24
N ASP A 213 -14.31 -5.58 -8.38
CA ASP A 213 -15.35 -6.55 -8.82
C ASP A 213 -16.19 -7.24 -7.73
N GLY A 214 -16.85 -6.47 -6.89
CA GLY A 214 -17.87 -6.98 -5.96
C GLY A 214 -17.34 -7.72 -4.72
N GLY A 215 -16.08 -8.20 -4.72
CA GLY A 215 -15.48 -8.90 -3.60
C GLY A 215 -15.03 -7.97 -2.47
N ALA A 216 -14.23 -6.96 -2.80
CA ALA A 216 -13.75 -6.00 -1.80
C ALA A 216 -14.87 -5.09 -1.28
N ALA A 217 -15.78 -4.62 -2.14
CA ALA A 217 -16.91 -3.82 -1.71
C ALA A 217 -17.85 -4.58 -0.77
N GLY A 218 -18.05 -5.88 -0.98
CA GLY A 218 -18.79 -6.76 -0.06
C GLY A 218 -18.09 -6.90 1.28
N ALA A 219 -16.78 -7.16 1.27
CA ALA A 219 -15.97 -7.30 2.48
C ALA A 219 -15.90 -6.00 3.30
N VAL A 220 -15.82 -4.84 2.64
CA VAL A 220 -15.87 -3.52 3.30
C VAL A 220 -17.21 -3.29 3.97
N SER A 221 -18.33 -3.65 3.31
CA SER A 221 -19.67 -3.54 3.89
C SER A 221 -19.81 -4.44 5.12
N GLU A 222 -19.39 -5.70 5.02
CA GLU A 222 -19.43 -6.66 6.14
C GLU A 222 -18.58 -6.20 7.31
N PHE A 223 -17.42 -5.59 7.06
CA PHE A 223 -16.56 -5.02 8.09
C PHE A 223 -17.27 -3.89 8.84
N TYR A 224 -17.88 -2.93 8.14
CA TYR A 224 -18.61 -1.83 8.77
C TYR A 224 -19.86 -2.30 9.52
N ASP A 225 -20.57 -3.30 9.03
CA ASP A 225 -21.69 -3.91 9.72
C ASP A 225 -21.26 -4.65 10.99
N ALA A 226 -20.13 -5.35 10.96
CA ALA A 226 -19.53 -5.94 12.14
C ALA A 226 -19.11 -4.88 13.17
N MET A 227 -18.51 -3.77 12.72
CA MET A 227 -18.17 -2.64 13.60
C MET A 227 -19.44 -2.07 14.27
N ARG A 228 -20.50 -1.82 13.56
CA ARG A 228 -21.77 -1.32 14.14
C ARG A 228 -22.36 -2.28 15.15
N LYS A 229 -22.31 -3.55 14.85
CA LYS A 229 -22.82 -4.62 15.73
C LYS A 229 -22.04 -4.74 17.04
N HIS A 230 -20.72 -4.76 16.96
CA HIS A 230 -19.85 -5.03 18.12
C HIS A 230 -19.41 -3.75 18.86
N TYR A 231 -19.41 -2.59 18.18
CA TYR A 231 -18.97 -1.31 18.72
C TYR A 231 -20.01 -0.21 18.48
N PRO A 232 -21.21 -0.29 19.11
CA PRO A 232 -22.35 0.59 18.81
C PRO A 232 -22.06 2.08 19.04
N TYR A 233 -21.08 2.42 19.88
CA TYR A 233 -20.63 3.81 20.10
C TYR A 233 -19.95 4.44 18.86
N THR A 234 -19.59 3.66 17.84
CA THR A 234 -18.89 4.11 16.63
C THR A 234 -19.81 4.51 15.48
N GLY A 235 -21.11 4.51 15.65
CA GLY A 235 -22.07 4.68 14.55
C GLY A 235 -21.78 5.87 13.62
N ARG A 236 -21.60 7.09 14.18
CA ARG A 236 -21.28 8.28 13.38
C ARG A 236 -19.87 8.27 12.80
N LEU A 237 -18.94 7.61 13.48
CA LEU A 237 -17.58 7.42 12.99
C LEU A 237 -17.59 6.51 11.76
N ILE A 238 -18.33 5.40 11.81
CA ILE A 238 -18.49 4.50 10.67
C ILE A 238 -19.18 5.20 9.50
N ASP A 239 -20.18 6.04 9.76
CA ASP A 239 -20.83 6.82 8.72
C ASP A 239 -19.84 7.74 7.99
N SER A 240 -18.83 8.28 8.68
CA SER A 240 -17.77 9.06 8.04
C SER A 240 -16.82 8.19 7.21
N PHE A 241 -16.47 6.97 7.65
CA PHE A 241 -15.67 6.05 6.86
C PHE A 241 -16.38 5.65 5.57
N ILE A 242 -17.67 5.31 5.67
CA ILE A 242 -18.48 4.99 4.49
C ILE A 242 -18.62 6.19 3.56
N ALA A 243 -18.73 7.40 4.10
CA ALA A 243 -18.79 8.62 3.30
C ALA A 243 -17.50 8.87 2.54
N HIS A 244 -16.32 8.59 3.15
CA HIS A 244 -15.02 8.65 2.47
C HIS A 244 -14.95 7.64 1.33
N THR A 245 -15.18 6.34 1.60
CA THR A 245 -15.16 5.29 0.57
C THR A 245 -16.10 5.63 -0.61
N ARG A 246 -17.28 6.20 -0.34
CA ARG A 246 -18.20 6.62 -1.41
C ARG A 246 -17.68 7.83 -2.19
N ALA A 247 -16.98 8.75 -1.54
CA ALA A 247 -16.36 9.88 -2.23
C ALA A 247 -15.32 9.37 -3.23
N ASP A 248 -14.42 8.48 -2.80
CA ASP A 248 -13.39 7.89 -3.65
C ASP A 248 -13.97 7.12 -4.85
N GLN A 249 -15.01 6.31 -4.61
CA GLN A 249 -15.72 5.58 -5.67
C GLN A 249 -16.38 6.51 -6.71
N ASN A 250 -16.95 7.64 -6.27
CA ASN A 250 -17.59 8.61 -7.17
C ASN A 250 -16.59 9.40 -8.02
N LEU A 251 -15.34 9.49 -7.58
CA LEU A 251 -14.28 10.25 -8.25
C LEU A 251 -13.47 9.43 -9.26
N ASP A 252 -13.84 8.16 -9.46
CA ASP A 252 -13.19 7.22 -10.40
C ASP A 252 -11.68 7.06 -10.15
N HIS A 253 -11.29 7.09 -8.87
CA HIS A 253 -9.88 6.94 -8.44
C HIS A 253 -9.27 5.63 -8.94
N ALA A 254 -10.10 4.56 -9.06
CA ALA A 254 -9.66 3.26 -9.55
C ALA A 254 -8.98 3.26 -10.91
N ASN A 255 -9.30 4.23 -11.76
CA ASN A 255 -8.75 4.33 -13.11
C ASN A 255 -7.63 5.38 -13.22
N ALA A 256 -7.39 6.18 -12.18
CA ALA A 256 -6.44 7.30 -12.26
C ALA A 256 -5.02 6.83 -12.59
N PHE A 257 -4.53 5.77 -11.95
CA PHE A 257 -3.20 5.23 -12.23
C PHE A 257 -3.12 4.56 -13.60
N GLN A 258 -4.16 3.84 -14.01
CA GLN A 258 -4.23 3.28 -15.35
C GLN A 258 -4.12 4.35 -16.42
N LEU A 259 -4.86 5.44 -16.29
CA LEU A 259 -4.81 6.58 -17.21
C LEU A 259 -3.43 7.25 -17.22
N MET A 260 -2.82 7.38 -16.05
CA MET A 260 -1.45 7.89 -15.92
C MET A 260 -0.44 6.98 -16.64
N CYS A 261 -0.52 5.66 -16.43
CA CYS A 261 0.32 4.69 -17.11
C CYS A 261 0.17 4.76 -18.63
N GLN A 262 -1.04 5.03 -19.15
CA GLN A 262 -1.29 5.20 -20.59
C GLN A 262 -0.70 6.50 -21.16
N SER A 263 -0.49 7.51 -20.32
CA SER A 263 -0.01 8.83 -20.74
C SER A 263 1.51 9.00 -20.71
N VAL A 264 2.22 8.17 -19.91
CA VAL A 264 3.68 8.29 -19.79
C VAL A 264 4.42 7.60 -20.95
N PRO A 265 5.64 8.07 -21.31
CA PRO A 265 6.51 7.36 -22.23
C PRO A 265 6.82 5.92 -21.77
N PRO A 266 7.27 5.04 -22.66
CA PRO A 266 7.71 3.69 -22.27
C PRO A 266 8.78 3.75 -21.17
N LEU A 267 8.58 2.95 -20.13
CA LEU A 267 9.38 2.95 -18.91
C LEU A 267 10.66 2.12 -19.07
N THR A 268 11.74 2.61 -18.53
CA THR A 268 12.99 1.84 -18.39
C THR A 268 12.85 0.79 -17.28
N VAL A 269 13.70 -0.24 -17.30
CA VAL A 269 13.79 -1.26 -16.23
C VAL A 269 13.97 -0.61 -14.85
N ARG A 270 14.73 0.49 -14.78
CA ARG A 270 14.95 1.21 -13.53
C ARG A 270 13.65 1.84 -13.01
N GLU A 271 12.90 2.53 -13.86
CA GLU A 271 11.62 3.16 -13.48
C GLU A 271 10.59 2.11 -13.05
N VAL A 272 10.51 0.99 -13.77
CA VAL A 272 9.65 -0.14 -13.41
C VAL A 272 10.02 -0.69 -12.02
N ASN A 273 11.31 -0.97 -11.79
CA ASN A 273 11.78 -1.49 -10.50
C ASN A 273 11.57 -0.47 -9.37
N ASP A 274 11.82 0.81 -9.62
CA ASP A 274 11.61 1.85 -8.62
C ASP A 274 10.12 1.94 -8.24
N ALA A 275 9.21 1.88 -9.21
CA ALA A 275 7.77 1.90 -8.97
C ALA A 275 7.28 0.67 -8.22
N LEU A 276 7.68 -0.54 -8.64
CA LEU A 276 7.32 -1.78 -7.92
C LEU A 276 7.89 -1.82 -6.51
N ASN A 277 9.11 -1.33 -6.29
CA ASN A 277 9.69 -1.23 -4.94
C ASN A 277 8.92 -0.26 -4.06
N VAL A 278 8.45 0.86 -4.59
CA VAL A 278 7.62 1.80 -3.81
C VAL A 278 6.30 1.16 -3.43
N ALA A 279 5.63 0.47 -4.36
CA ALA A 279 4.37 -0.22 -4.06
C ALA A 279 4.55 -1.33 -3.01
N ARG A 280 5.61 -2.15 -3.13
CA ARG A 280 5.93 -3.17 -2.13
C ARG A 280 6.18 -2.59 -0.75
N ASN A 281 7.07 -1.59 -0.66
CA ASN A 281 7.37 -0.96 0.61
C ASN A 281 6.14 -0.28 1.22
N MET A 282 5.23 0.23 0.38
CA MET A 282 3.95 0.76 0.83
C MET A 282 3.09 -0.31 1.51
N ALA A 283 3.00 -1.51 0.93
CA ALA A 283 2.31 -2.64 1.57
C ALA A 283 2.94 -3.00 2.92
N GLU A 284 4.28 -3.03 3.01
CA GLU A 284 4.99 -3.26 4.28
C GLU A 284 4.68 -2.17 5.31
N HIS A 285 4.65 -0.91 4.91
CA HIS A 285 4.26 0.20 5.80
C HIS A 285 2.81 0.10 6.27
N LEU A 286 1.88 -0.40 5.44
CA LEU A 286 0.50 -0.66 5.85
C LEU A 286 0.41 -1.77 6.89
N VAL A 287 1.18 -2.84 6.75
CA VAL A 287 1.27 -3.90 7.77
C VAL A 287 1.81 -3.31 9.07
N LEU A 288 2.89 -2.52 9.03
CA LEU A 288 3.45 -1.84 10.21
C LEU A 288 2.47 -0.83 10.84
N PHE A 289 1.70 -0.14 10.02
CA PHE A 289 0.62 0.75 10.48
C PHE A 289 -0.40 -0.03 11.32
N MET A 290 -0.84 -1.19 10.82
CA MET A 290 -1.79 -2.06 11.52
C MET A 290 -1.19 -2.70 12.77
N ASP A 291 0.07 -3.16 12.72
CA ASP A 291 0.81 -3.68 13.88
C ASP A 291 0.92 -2.62 14.99
N GLY A 292 1.19 -1.36 14.60
CA GLY A 292 1.25 -0.24 15.53
C GLY A 292 -0.07 -0.02 16.25
N ILE A 293 -1.19 -0.01 15.52
CA ILE A 293 -2.53 0.13 16.08
C ILE A 293 -2.85 -1.05 17.01
N ASP A 294 -2.66 -2.26 16.53
CA ASP A 294 -3.01 -3.49 17.26
C ASP A 294 -2.22 -3.62 18.55
N THR A 295 -0.93 -3.30 18.54
CA THR A 295 -0.04 -3.45 19.68
C THR A 295 -0.14 -2.29 20.66
N PHE A 296 -0.10 -1.05 20.17
CA PHE A 296 -0.09 0.13 21.03
C PHE A 296 -1.40 0.25 21.80
N TYR A 297 -2.52 0.29 21.09
CA TYR A 297 -3.83 0.52 21.69
C TYR A 297 -4.40 -0.69 22.43
N ALA A 298 -3.82 -1.88 22.30
CA ALA A 298 -4.20 -3.03 23.13
C ALA A 298 -3.94 -2.81 24.63
N ASN A 299 -2.92 -2.00 24.95
CA ASN A 299 -2.41 -1.81 26.30
C ASN A 299 -2.77 -0.45 26.93
N PHE A 300 -3.56 0.38 26.23
CA PHE A 300 -3.92 1.72 26.68
C PHE A 300 -5.43 1.89 26.74
N GLU A 301 -5.90 2.50 27.82
CA GLU A 301 -7.31 2.85 27.99
C GLU A 301 -7.65 4.23 27.40
N VAL A 302 -6.63 5.07 27.26
CA VAL A 302 -6.81 6.48 26.83
C VAL A 302 -6.40 6.64 25.37
N VAL A 303 -7.32 7.09 24.57
CA VAL A 303 -7.16 7.54 23.20
C VAL A 303 -7.78 8.92 23.11
N PRO A 304 -7.18 9.87 22.41
CA PRO A 304 -5.99 9.84 21.56
C PRO A 304 -4.67 10.07 22.31
N ARG A 305 -3.56 9.88 21.58
CA ARG A 305 -2.24 10.34 22.00
C ARG A 305 -2.21 11.87 21.97
N LEU A 306 -1.95 12.50 23.12
CA LEU A 306 -1.81 13.95 23.22
C LEU A 306 -0.36 14.32 23.56
N PRO A 307 0.11 15.52 23.17
CA PRO A 307 1.36 16.10 23.68
C PRO A 307 1.36 16.17 25.21
N CYS A 308 2.53 16.02 25.83
CA CYS A 308 2.66 15.99 27.29
C CYS A 308 2.20 17.29 27.98
N ASP A 309 2.31 18.42 27.31
CA ASP A 309 1.89 19.74 27.79
C ASP A 309 0.36 19.88 27.91
N LEU A 310 -0.39 19.13 27.12
CA LEU A 310 -1.88 19.09 27.23
C LEU A 310 -2.41 18.08 28.23
N LEU A 311 -1.55 17.27 28.82
CA LEU A 311 -1.91 16.29 29.86
C LEU A 311 -1.82 16.88 31.29
N SER A 312 -1.36 18.11 31.44
CA SER A 312 -1.08 18.78 32.72
C SER A 312 -2.15 19.78 33.17
N GLU A 313 -3.21 19.94 32.38
CA GLU A 313 -4.40 20.73 32.74
C GLU A 313 -5.60 19.80 33.06
#